data_07ac79fb29e89dd8ad43fa1ec76e9d15
#
_entry.id   07ac79fb29e89dd8ad43fa1ec76e9d15
#
_cell.length_a   1.000
_cell.length_b   1.000
_cell.length_c   1.000
_cell.angle_alpha   90.00
_cell.angle_beta   90.00
_cell.angle_gamma   90.00
#
_symmetry.space_group_name_H-M   'P 1'
#
loop_
_entity.id
_entity.type
_entity.pdbx_description
1 polymer ?
#
loop_
_entity_poly.entity_id
_entity_poly.type
_entity_poly.pdbx_seq_one_letter_code
_entity_poly.pdbx_strand_id
1 'polypeptide(L)'
;MDNIYIDRETAEFEERRKARAARRAEHARQQREREKKIKKYMAIAGGSFLAVIAGVVFLIHGLTVTKKAKAEPAEDGGVNRVEEVDITQTDAGEDPRNLLYSEDSDLIEGVSADAADPAMKALTDEELAQLAIDRGEVTGLGQDVLNVTPDDKTEAASAGIDSGYAIIVSLSENRVLTAREPHARMYPASMTKVMTVLVASDQLSDAKQLDDRFTITQAIEAFSYEHGCSNVGFSEGETVRVADLFYGTILPSGADAAMGLAEYIAGDQESFVALMNKKCEELGISDSTHFTNCIGIYDDNHYSTAADMAVIMNEAIKDPLCLEFLSAHTYTTSSTYDHPDGIMLSNWFLRRIEDKQETGRVVCGKTGFVKESLNCAVSYGTTDDGTGYICCTGYAHGGWKAIYDHVNLYTKYFDPAGYKEPEAPAVEETGESAGDD
;
A
#
# COMPACT_ATOMS: atom_id res chain seq x y z
N MET A 1 -34.48 4.42 41.58
CA MET A 1 -33.27 3.60 41.60
C MET A 1 -32.48 3.73 40.29
N ASP A 2 -33.10 4.26 39.25
CA ASP A 2 -32.48 4.30 37.88
C ASP A 2 -31.39 5.37 37.68
N ASN A 3 -31.44 6.48 38.45
CA ASN A 3 -30.44 7.55 38.31
C ASN A 3 -29.04 7.19 38.87
N ILE A 4 -28.94 6.27 39.81
CA ILE A 4 -27.67 5.88 40.43
C ILE A 4 -26.90 4.91 39.52
N TYR A 5 -27.59 4.13 38.67
CA TYR A 5 -26.98 3.19 37.73
C TYR A 5 -26.38 3.93 36.53
N ILE A 6 -27.09 4.93 36.00
CA ILE A 6 -26.62 5.75 34.86
C ILE A 6 -25.39 6.58 35.27
N ASP A 7 -25.37 7.15 36.49
CA ASP A 7 -24.20 7.89 36.99
C ASP A 7 -22.95 7.01 37.16
N ARG A 8 -23.13 5.73 37.50
CA ARG A 8 -22.00 4.81 37.71
C ARG A 8 -21.40 4.33 36.38
N GLU A 9 -22.23 4.01 35.41
CA GLU A 9 -21.77 3.66 34.06
C GLU A 9 -21.04 4.84 33.39
N THR A 10 -21.56 6.04 33.54
CA THR A 10 -20.96 7.26 33.01
C THR A 10 -19.60 7.54 33.67
N ALA A 11 -19.50 7.34 34.99
CA ALA A 11 -18.23 7.53 35.71
C ALA A 11 -17.18 6.46 35.33
N GLU A 12 -17.59 5.18 35.23
CA GLU A 12 -16.70 4.11 34.79
C GLU A 12 -16.22 4.31 33.33
N PHE A 13 -17.10 4.82 32.49
CA PHE A 13 -16.77 5.16 31.10
C PHE A 13 -15.77 6.33 31.02
N GLU A 14 -15.97 7.39 31.78
CA GLU A 14 -14.99 8.50 31.82
C GLU A 14 -13.64 8.07 32.39
N GLU A 15 -13.63 7.17 33.37
CA GLU A 15 -12.38 6.64 33.91
C GLU A 15 -11.62 5.79 32.90
N ARG A 16 -12.32 4.94 32.13
CA ARG A 16 -11.76 4.20 31.00
C ARG A 16 -11.21 5.13 29.91
N ARG A 17 -11.94 6.22 29.58
CA ARG A 17 -11.50 7.24 28.62
C ARG A 17 -10.21 7.93 29.08
N LYS A 18 -10.12 8.33 30.35
CA LYS A 18 -8.90 8.94 30.91
C LYS A 18 -7.72 7.97 30.90
N ALA A 19 -7.97 6.70 31.23
CA ALA A 19 -6.95 5.66 31.19
C ALA A 19 -6.43 5.42 29.76
N ARG A 20 -7.33 5.43 28.75
CA ARG A 20 -6.94 5.33 27.32
C ARG A 20 -6.14 6.53 26.87
N ALA A 21 -6.57 7.75 27.20
CA ALA A 21 -5.83 8.96 26.86
C ALA A 21 -4.42 8.96 27.49
N ALA A 22 -4.30 8.46 28.72
CA ALA A 22 -3.00 8.30 29.38
C ALA A 22 -2.11 7.27 28.68
N ARG A 23 -2.67 6.11 28.25
CA ARG A 23 -1.92 5.10 27.47
C ARG A 23 -1.43 5.65 26.13
N ARG A 24 -2.31 6.35 25.37
CA ARG A 24 -1.93 7.02 24.11
C ARG A 24 -0.80 8.03 24.32
N ALA A 25 -0.90 8.86 25.37
CA ALA A 25 0.15 9.81 25.72
C ALA A 25 1.47 9.12 26.08
N GLU A 26 1.40 7.98 26.76
CA GLU A 26 2.58 7.18 27.11
C GLU A 26 3.22 6.54 25.88
N HIS A 27 2.43 5.95 24.95
CA HIS A 27 2.90 5.42 23.69
C HIS A 27 3.55 6.50 22.82
N ALA A 28 2.90 7.65 22.67
CA ALA A 28 3.46 8.79 21.94
C ALA A 28 4.77 9.27 22.56
N ARG A 29 4.90 9.25 23.91
CA ARG A 29 6.13 9.57 24.61
C ARG A 29 7.22 8.54 24.35
N GLN A 30 6.89 7.26 24.38
CA GLN A 30 7.82 6.17 24.09
C GLN A 30 8.34 6.23 22.65
N GLN A 31 7.45 6.53 21.68
CA GLN A 31 7.86 6.75 20.29
C GLN A 31 8.83 7.92 20.16
N ARG A 32 8.52 9.08 20.74
CA ARG A 32 9.42 10.24 20.75
C ARG A 32 10.78 9.93 21.40
N GLU A 33 10.81 9.12 22.46
CA GLU A 33 12.04 8.70 23.09
C GLU A 33 12.84 7.71 22.21
N ARG A 34 12.16 6.80 21.49
CA ARG A 34 12.79 5.92 20.49
C ARG A 34 13.39 6.74 19.35
N GLU A 35 12.65 7.70 18.79
CA GLU A 35 13.16 8.60 17.75
C GLU A 35 14.38 9.40 18.19
N LYS A 36 14.35 9.95 19.41
CA LYS A 36 15.51 10.65 19.97
C LYS A 36 16.73 9.73 20.11
N LYS A 37 16.52 8.47 20.52
CA LYS A 37 17.59 7.47 20.59
C LYS A 37 18.14 7.16 19.20
N ILE A 38 17.27 6.91 18.20
CA ILE A 38 17.68 6.65 16.81
C ILE A 38 18.47 7.84 16.26
N LYS A 39 17.96 9.08 16.39
CA LYS A 39 18.67 10.30 15.96
C LYS A 39 20.03 10.43 16.67
N LYS A 40 20.11 10.08 17.94
CA LYS A 40 21.38 10.09 18.70
C LYS A 40 22.37 9.03 18.18
N TYR A 41 21.90 7.82 17.89
CA TYR A 41 22.74 6.76 17.29
C TYR A 41 23.20 7.12 15.88
N MET A 42 22.33 7.70 15.05
CA MET A 42 22.69 8.18 13.72
C MET A 42 23.73 9.33 13.78
N ALA A 43 23.57 10.26 14.71
CA ALA A 43 24.55 11.34 14.92
C ALA A 43 25.91 10.79 15.37
N ILE A 44 25.94 9.77 16.24
CA ILE A 44 27.19 9.12 16.70
C ILE A 44 27.81 8.32 15.54
N ALA A 45 27.01 7.57 14.76
CA ALA A 45 27.49 6.81 13.61
C ALA A 45 28.02 7.75 12.52
N GLY A 46 27.30 8.83 12.19
CA GLY A 46 27.75 9.86 11.25
C GLY A 46 29.00 10.57 11.70
N GLY A 47 29.09 10.91 12.98
CA GLY A 47 30.31 11.49 13.55
C GLY A 47 31.52 10.54 13.49
N SER A 48 31.32 9.26 13.76
CA SER A 48 32.36 8.23 13.66
C SER A 48 32.81 8.03 12.21
N PHE A 49 31.89 8.05 11.25
CA PHE A 49 32.19 7.93 9.82
C PHE A 49 33.01 9.14 9.33
N LEU A 50 32.63 10.36 9.71
CA LEU A 50 33.39 11.58 9.39
C LEU A 50 34.78 11.57 10.03
N ALA A 51 34.94 11.05 11.25
CA ALA A 51 36.23 10.91 11.89
C ALA A 51 37.14 9.92 11.16
N VAL A 52 36.59 8.81 10.65
CA VAL A 52 37.33 7.83 9.85
C VAL A 52 37.78 8.46 8.51
N ILE A 53 36.89 9.18 7.84
CA ILE A 53 37.24 9.89 6.59
C ILE A 53 38.33 10.93 6.84
N ALA A 54 38.21 11.76 7.89
CA ALA A 54 39.23 12.73 8.25
C ALA A 54 40.59 12.06 8.55
N GLY A 55 40.57 10.90 9.25
CA GLY A 55 41.77 10.10 9.53
C GLY A 55 42.42 9.55 8.26
N VAL A 56 41.63 9.05 7.33
CA VAL A 56 42.11 8.57 6.03
C VAL A 56 42.68 9.70 5.18
N VAL A 57 41.99 10.85 5.11
CA VAL A 57 42.49 12.05 4.42
C VAL A 57 43.80 12.55 5.04
N PHE A 58 43.93 12.55 6.37
CA PHE A 58 45.16 12.94 7.06
C PHE A 58 46.31 11.95 6.77
N LEU A 59 46.04 10.65 6.73
CA LEU A 59 46.99 9.61 6.35
C LEU A 59 47.47 9.75 4.90
N ILE A 60 46.54 10.01 3.97
CA ILE A 60 46.88 10.23 2.56
C ILE A 60 47.70 11.53 2.40
N HIS A 61 47.34 12.60 3.12
CA HIS A 61 48.08 13.87 3.09
C HIS A 61 49.49 13.71 3.72
N GLY A 62 49.58 12.96 4.80
CA GLY A 62 50.89 12.63 5.44
C GLY A 62 51.80 11.82 4.53
N LEU A 63 51.26 10.88 3.76
CA LEU A 63 52.01 10.08 2.79
C LEU A 63 52.43 10.88 1.53
N THR A 64 51.64 11.89 1.13
CA THR A 64 51.99 12.78 0.02
C THR A 64 53.06 13.79 0.36
N VAL A 65 53.06 14.31 1.61
CA VAL A 65 54.07 15.25 2.10
C VAL A 65 55.44 14.58 2.23
N THR A 66 55.50 13.31 2.64
CA THR A 66 56.80 12.58 2.73
C THR A 66 57.36 12.19 1.35
N LYS A 67 56.57 12.15 0.27
CA LYS A 67 57.09 11.92 -1.10
C LYS A 67 57.52 13.18 -1.84
N LYS A 68 57.15 14.39 -1.37
CA LYS A 68 57.47 15.68 -2.01
C LYS A 68 58.82 16.28 -1.64
N ALA A 69 59.60 15.61 -0.81
CA ALA A 69 60.92 16.10 -0.40
C ALA A 69 62.08 15.74 -1.36
N LYS A 70 61.80 15.24 -2.54
CA LYS A 70 62.87 14.89 -3.49
C LYS A 70 62.43 15.03 -4.95
N ALA A 71 62.22 16.26 -5.45
CA ALA A 71 62.36 16.62 -6.87
C ALA A 71 62.22 18.15 -6.98
N GLU A 72 63.24 18.77 -7.54
CA GLU A 72 63.27 20.19 -7.96
C GLU A 72 62.62 20.38 -9.34
N PRO A 73 62.37 21.62 -9.79
CA PRO A 73 61.16 21.99 -10.53
C PRO A 73 61.36 22.06 -12.07
N ALA A 74 60.27 21.92 -12.80
CA ALA A 74 60.11 22.38 -14.17
C ALA A 74 58.73 22.99 -14.42
N GLU A 75 58.76 24.09 -15.17
CA GLU A 75 57.78 25.14 -15.39
C GLU A 75 56.52 24.75 -16.20
N ASP A 76 55.48 25.53 -15.88
CA ASP A 76 54.49 26.19 -16.72
C ASP A 76 53.32 25.39 -17.33
N GLY A 77 52.15 25.94 -17.13
CA GLY A 77 51.07 25.94 -18.13
C GLY A 77 49.76 25.22 -17.78
N GLY A 78 48.78 26.00 -17.41
CA GLY A 78 47.37 25.60 -17.67
C GLY A 78 46.45 25.49 -16.48
N VAL A 79 45.81 26.58 -16.20
CA VAL A 79 44.65 26.69 -15.31
C VAL A 79 43.47 25.93 -15.93
N ASN A 80 43.02 24.88 -15.29
CA ASN A 80 41.66 24.40 -15.45
C ASN A 80 40.96 24.41 -14.08
N ARG A 81 40.00 25.31 -14.01
CA ARG A 81 39.05 25.52 -12.91
C ARG A 81 38.16 24.29 -12.86
N VAL A 82 38.31 23.47 -11.83
CA VAL A 82 37.32 22.44 -11.51
C VAL A 82 36.17 23.17 -10.83
N GLU A 83 35.00 23.16 -11.50
CA GLU A 83 33.75 23.59 -10.89
C GLU A 83 33.44 22.68 -9.69
N GLU A 84 33.19 23.27 -8.55
CA GLU A 84 32.63 22.61 -7.38
C GLU A 84 31.26 22.04 -7.76
N VAL A 85 31.16 20.73 -7.89
CA VAL A 85 29.88 20.04 -7.94
C VAL A 85 29.30 20.05 -6.54
N ASP A 86 28.21 20.76 -6.38
CA ASP A 86 27.42 20.82 -5.15
C ASP A 86 26.76 19.44 -4.89
N ILE A 87 27.35 18.67 -3.97
CA ILE A 87 26.87 17.33 -3.57
C ILE A 87 25.76 17.44 -2.51
N THR A 88 24.92 18.47 -2.52
CA THR A 88 23.80 18.62 -1.59
C THR A 88 22.46 18.12 -2.14
N GLN A 89 22.43 17.44 -3.29
CA GLN A 89 21.26 16.74 -3.82
C GLN A 89 21.52 15.26 -4.03
N THR A 90 21.99 14.57 -2.99
CA THR A 90 21.70 13.13 -2.91
C THR A 90 20.40 12.99 -2.15
N ASP A 91 19.40 12.47 -2.83
CA ASP A 91 18.14 11.98 -2.29
C ASP A 91 18.46 10.96 -1.18
N ALA A 92 18.73 11.47 0.01
CA ALA A 92 18.91 10.64 1.21
C ALA A 92 17.53 10.10 1.54
N GLY A 93 17.35 8.81 1.26
CA GLY A 93 16.13 8.04 1.39
C GLY A 93 15.20 8.56 2.48
N GLU A 94 14.10 9.15 2.06
CA GLU A 94 12.98 9.44 2.94
C GLU A 94 12.53 8.12 3.56
N ASP A 95 12.48 8.10 4.88
CA ASP A 95 11.94 6.97 5.65
C ASP A 95 10.55 6.64 5.09
N PRO A 96 10.30 5.41 4.57
CA PRO A 96 8.99 5.06 4.01
C PRO A 96 7.82 5.32 4.98
N ARG A 97 8.10 5.41 6.28
CA ARG A 97 7.13 5.78 7.33
C ARG A 97 6.78 7.28 7.28
N ASN A 98 7.67 8.14 6.77
CA ASN A 98 7.38 9.55 6.54
C ASN A 98 6.54 9.76 5.28
N LEU A 99 6.62 8.87 4.29
CA LEU A 99 5.72 8.86 3.14
C LEU A 99 4.27 8.51 3.53
N LEU A 100 4.05 7.91 4.67
CA LEU A 100 2.71 7.63 5.21
C LEU A 100 2.10 8.85 5.92
N TYR A 101 2.87 9.82 6.39
CA TYR A 101 2.39 10.88 7.28
C TYR A 101 2.97 12.29 7.04
N SER A 102 3.89 12.52 6.08
CA SER A 102 4.46 13.83 5.82
C SER A 102 3.93 14.45 4.53
N GLU A 103 3.57 15.70 4.60
CA GLU A 103 3.34 16.70 3.57
C GLU A 103 1.95 16.82 2.92
N ASP A 104 1.04 15.84 3.04
CA ASP A 104 -0.33 16.04 2.56
C ASP A 104 -1.31 16.55 3.65
N SER A 105 -0.86 16.80 4.88
CA SER A 105 -1.71 17.39 5.92
C SER A 105 -2.12 18.84 5.60
N ASP A 106 -1.32 19.55 4.82
CA ASP A 106 -1.59 20.94 4.45
C ASP A 106 -2.65 21.09 3.34
N LEU A 107 -3.02 19.99 2.67
CA LEU A 107 -4.11 19.98 1.68
C LEU A 107 -5.50 19.77 2.29
N ILE A 108 -5.58 19.43 3.59
CA ILE A 108 -6.86 19.19 4.27
C ILE A 108 -7.47 20.47 4.86
N GLU A 109 -6.68 21.54 5.08
CA GLU A 109 -7.18 22.80 5.64
C GLU A 109 -8.04 23.64 4.68
N GLY A 110 -8.20 23.24 3.42
CA GLY A 110 -8.96 23.98 2.41
C GLY A 110 -10.30 23.37 1.99
N VAL A 111 -10.64 22.16 2.46
CA VAL A 111 -11.92 21.52 2.13
C VAL A 111 -12.94 21.92 3.20
N SER A 112 -13.75 22.93 2.90
CA SER A 112 -14.90 23.24 3.75
C SER A 112 -15.83 22.03 3.82
N ALA A 113 -16.44 21.81 4.97
CA ALA A 113 -17.43 20.75 5.20
C ALA A 113 -18.62 20.77 4.21
N ASP A 114 -18.74 21.83 3.41
CA ASP A 114 -19.79 22.01 2.40
C ASP A 114 -19.40 21.43 1.01
N ALA A 115 -18.19 20.90 0.84
CA ALA A 115 -17.72 20.28 -0.40
C ALA A 115 -17.71 18.74 -0.33
N ALA A 116 -18.48 18.15 0.58
CA ALA A 116 -18.76 16.72 0.51
C ALA A 116 -19.50 16.44 -0.80
N ASP A 117 -18.86 15.70 -1.69
CA ASP A 117 -19.48 15.22 -2.92
C ASP A 117 -20.79 14.49 -2.56
N PRO A 118 -21.96 14.93 -3.06
CA PRO A 118 -23.23 14.27 -2.78
C PRO A 118 -23.28 12.80 -3.25
N ALA A 119 -22.28 12.33 -4.01
CA ALA A 119 -22.12 10.93 -4.39
C ALA A 119 -21.60 10.03 -3.28
N MET A 120 -21.23 10.57 -2.10
CA MET A 120 -20.59 9.82 -1.02
C MET A 120 -21.47 9.66 0.22
N LYS A 121 -22.75 9.60 0.03
CA LYS A 121 -23.67 9.16 1.03
C LYS A 121 -23.44 7.66 1.29
N ALA A 122 -23.32 7.25 2.56
CA ALA A 122 -23.37 5.83 2.90
C ALA A 122 -24.57 5.20 2.18
N LEU A 123 -24.35 4.06 1.53
CA LEU A 123 -25.41 3.35 0.82
C LEU A 123 -26.64 3.21 1.73
N THR A 124 -27.81 3.53 1.18
CA THR A 124 -29.07 3.34 1.88
C THR A 124 -29.39 1.84 1.97
N ASP A 125 -30.25 1.44 2.90
CA ASP A 125 -30.72 0.05 3.01
C ASP A 125 -31.30 -0.48 1.70
N GLU A 126 -31.87 0.41 0.87
CA GLU A 126 -32.44 0.09 -0.43
C GLU A 126 -31.34 -0.12 -1.48
N GLU A 127 -30.27 0.68 -1.46
CA GLU A 127 -29.09 0.53 -2.31
C GLU A 127 -28.27 -0.71 -1.94
N LEU A 128 -28.13 -1.02 -0.63
CA LEU A 128 -27.52 -2.25 -0.15
C LEU A 128 -28.31 -3.50 -0.54
N ALA A 129 -29.66 -3.42 -0.48
CA ALA A 129 -30.53 -4.50 -0.93
C ALA A 129 -30.45 -4.70 -2.45
N GLN A 130 -30.30 -3.61 -3.22
CA GLN A 130 -30.12 -3.68 -4.68
C GLN A 130 -28.78 -4.31 -5.05
N LEU A 131 -27.68 -3.93 -4.36
CA LEU A 131 -26.38 -4.57 -4.53
C LEU A 131 -26.40 -6.08 -4.24
N ALA A 132 -27.21 -6.50 -3.24
CA ALA A 132 -27.39 -7.91 -2.93
C ALA A 132 -28.16 -8.66 -4.02
N ILE A 133 -29.11 -7.98 -4.70
CA ILE A 133 -29.87 -8.53 -5.83
C ILE A 133 -28.96 -8.61 -7.08
N ASP A 134 -28.15 -7.59 -7.31
CA ASP A 134 -27.25 -7.49 -8.47
C ASP A 134 -26.08 -8.49 -8.39
N ARG A 135 -25.78 -9.07 -7.24
CA ARG A 135 -24.84 -10.22 -7.11
C ARG A 135 -25.15 -11.38 -8.07
N GLY A 136 -26.40 -11.54 -8.45
CA GLY A 136 -26.84 -12.55 -9.43
C GLY A 136 -26.77 -12.10 -10.90
N GLU A 137 -26.59 -10.81 -11.18
CA GLU A 137 -26.78 -10.24 -12.50
C GLU A 137 -25.59 -9.49 -13.10
N VAL A 138 -24.39 -9.53 -12.50
CA VAL A 138 -23.18 -8.98 -13.15
C VAL A 138 -22.76 -9.86 -14.32
N THR A 139 -23.59 -9.78 -15.37
CA THR A 139 -23.50 -10.57 -16.62
C THR A 139 -22.59 -9.91 -17.66
N GLY A 140 -21.38 -9.57 -17.30
CA GLY A 140 -20.43 -8.99 -18.27
C GLY A 140 -19.00 -9.40 -18.03
N LEU A 141 -18.71 -9.84 -16.83
CA LEU A 141 -17.43 -10.43 -16.46
C LEU A 141 -17.58 -11.94 -16.71
N GLY A 142 -16.88 -12.46 -17.72
CA GLY A 142 -16.98 -13.87 -18.12
C GLY A 142 -16.85 -14.82 -16.91
N GLN A 143 -17.63 -15.89 -16.91
CA GLN A 143 -17.56 -16.96 -15.90
C GLN A 143 -16.26 -17.78 -16.01
N ASP A 144 -15.41 -17.45 -17.00
CA ASP A 144 -14.19 -18.16 -17.26
C ASP A 144 -13.11 -17.80 -16.24
N VAL A 145 -12.32 -18.79 -15.87
CA VAL A 145 -11.10 -18.58 -15.06
C VAL A 145 -10.18 -17.63 -15.81
N LEU A 146 -9.70 -16.59 -15.12
CA LEU A 146 -8.80 -15.62 -15.73
C LEU A 146 -7.51 -16.33 -16.19
N ASN A 147 -7.20 -16.22 -17.48
CA ASN A 147 -5.94 -16.75 -18.00
C ASN A 147 -4.80 -15.77 -17.69
N VAL A 148 -3.90 -16.20 -16.84
CA VAL A 148 -2.71 -15.44 -16.42
C VAL A 148 -1.41 -16.06 -16.97
N THR A 149 -1.51 -17.00 -17.90
CA THR A 149 -0.36 -17.63 -18.54
C THR A 149 0.07 -16.83 -19.77
N PRO A 150 1.29 -16.30 -19.81
CA PRO A 150 1.84 -15.66 -21.00
C PRO A 150 1.86 -16.62 -22.21
N ASP A 151 1.59 -16.08 -23.38
CA ASP A 151 1.63 -16.78 -24.68
C ASP A 151 2.66 -16.14 -25.63
N ASP A 152 2.72 -16.59 -26.87
CA ASP A 152 3.64 -16.10 -27.91
C ASP A 152 3.34 -14.66 -28.37
N LYS A 153 2.22 -14.08 -27.96
CA LYS A 153 1.81 -12.69 -28.23
C LYS A 153 1.97 -11.80 -27.01
N THR A 154 2.33 -12.37 -25.85
CA THR A 154 2.58 -11.59 -24.63
C THR A 154 3.87 -10.80 -24.78
N GLU A 155 3.78 -9.48 -24.62
CA GLU A 155 4.94 -8.61 -24.72
C GLU A 155 5.71 -8.58 -23.39
N ALA A 156 7.03 -8.42 -23.47
CA ALA A 156 7.83 -8.13 -22.28
C ALA A 156 7.52 -6.72 -21.76
N ALA A 157 7.46 -6.55 -20.45
CA ALA A 157 7.34 -5.22 -19.87
C ALA A 157 8.58 -4.37 -20.18
N SER A 158 8.36 -3.11 -20.57
CA SER A 158 9.42 -2.16 -20.91
C SER A 158 10.49 -2.06 -19.82
N ALA A 159 11.73 -1.86 -20.22
CA ALA A 159 12.83 -1.62 -19.30
C ALA A 159 12.65 -0.35 -18.44
N GLY A 160 11.79 0.59 -18.89
CA GLY A 160 11.43 1.78 -18.11
C GLY A 160 10.40 1.54 -17.00
N ILE A 161 9.82 0.33 -16.90
CA ILE A 161 9.01 -0.08 -15.75
C ILE A 161 9.94 -0.48 -14.60
N ASP A 162 9.83 0.21 -13.45
CA ASP A 162 10.71 0.00 -12.28
C ASP A 162 10.41 -1.32 -11.56
N SER A 163 9.16 -1.76 -11.57
CA SER A 163 8.71 -2.99 -10.88
C SER A 163 9.42 -4.24 -11.41
N GLY A 164 9.94 -5.06 -10.50
CA GLY A 164 10.59 -6.34 -10.83
C GLY A 164 9.62 -7.39 -11.36
N TYR A 165 8.36 -7.31 -10.96
CA TYR A 165 7.27 -8.19 -11.38
C TYR A 165 6.15 -7.36 -11.97
N ALA A 166 5.57 -7.79 -13.09
CA ALA A 166 4.47 -7.09 -13.73
C ALA A 166 3.61 -8.03 -14.57
N ILE A 167 2.30 -7.78 -14.56
CA ILE A 167 1.35 -8.40 -15.48
C ILE A 167 0.23 -7.41 -15.79
N ILE A 168 -0.21 -7.35 -17.05
CA ILE A 168 -1.47 -6.75 -17.43
C ILE A 168 -2.26 -7.74 -18.29
N VAL A 169 -3.51 -7.95 -17.92
CA VAL A 169 -4.42 -8.94 -18.51
C VAL A 169 -5.63 -8.22 -19.10
N SER A 170 -5.95 -8.51 -20.34
CA SER A 170 -7.21 -8.10 -20.97
C SER A 170 -8.33 -9.06 -20.54
N LEU A 171 -9.42 -8.52 -19.96
CA LEU A 171 -10.57 -9.33 -19.57
C LEU A 171 -11.39 -9.77 -20.78
N SER A 172 -11.51 -8.92 -21.81
CA SER A 172 -12.26 -9.24 -23.01
C SER A 172 -11.60 -10.32 -23.87
N GLU A 173 -10.25 -10.34 -23.92
CA GLU A 173 -9.49 -11.36 -24.65
C GLU A 173 -9.15 -12.57 -23.77
N ASN A 174 -9.35 -12.46 -22.46
CA ASN A 174 -8.89 -13.42 -21.45
C ASN A 174 -7.42 -13.82 -21.67
N ARG A 175 -6.53 -12.84 -21.84
CA ARG A 175 -5.13 -13.05 -22.25
C ARG A 175 -4.19 -12.06 -21.57
N VAL A 176 -2.99 -12.55 -21.25
CA VAL A 176 -1.89 -11.72 -20.80
C VAL A 176 -1.33 -10.90 -21.96
N LEU A 177 -1.34 -9.58 -21.81
CA LEU A 177 -0.87 -8.65 -22.85
C LEU A 177 0.61 -8.28 -22.67
N THR A 178 1.00 -7.97 -21.44
CA THR A 178 2.40 -7.65 -21.10
C THR A 178 2.74 -8.31 -19.77
N ALA A 179 3.97 -8.83 -19.66
CA ALA A 179 4.43 -9.47 -18.42
C ALA A 179 5.94 -9.29 -18.19
N ARG A 180 6.33 -9.34 -16.91
CA ARG A 180 7.69 -9.53 -16.41
C ARG A 180 7.62 -10.42 -15.18
N GLU A 181 8.23 -11.61 -15.26
CA GLU A 181 8.27 -12.58 -14.14
C GLU A 181 6.92 -12.74 -13.41
N PRO A 182 5.77 -12.91 -14.12
CA PRO A 182 4.45 -12.83 -13.52
C PRO A 182 4.16 -13.95 -12.52
N HIS A 183 4.86 -15.08 -12.65
CA HIS A 183 4.74 -16.24 -11.76
C HIS A 183 5.85 -16.35 -10.72
N ALA A 184 6.77 -15.37 -10.68
CA ALA A 184 7.79 -15.34 -9.65
C ALA A 184 7.16 -15.08 -8.27
N ARG A 185 7.63 -15.81 -7.26
CA ARG A 185 7.17 -15.65 -5.88
C ARG A 185 7.52 -14.25 -5.37
N MET A 186 6.54 -13.58 -4.82
CA MET A 186 6.67 -12.27 -4.17
C MET A 186 5.91 -12.22 -2.86
N TYR A 187 6.22 -11.23 -2.03
CA TYR A 187 5.42 -10.93 -0.84
C TYR A 187 4.35 -9.89 -1.22
N PRO A 188 3.05 -10.22 -1.08
CA PRO A 188 1.97 -9.36 -1.54
C PRO A 188 1.76 -8.12 -0.67
N ALA A 189 2.33 -8.07 0.52
CA ALA A 189 2.10 -7.00 1.49
C ALA A 189 0.59 -6.70 1.64
N SER A 190 0.20 -5.44 1.76
CA SER A 190 -1.22 -5.06 1.90
C SER A 190 -2.09 -5.31 0.66
N MET A 191 -1.56 -5.82 -0.47
CA MET A 191 -2.43 -6.36 -1.53
C MET A 191 -3.23 -7.58 -1.03
N THR A 192 -2.74 -8.29 -0.01
CA THR A 192 -3.47 -9.32 0.75
C THR A 192 -4.88 -8.90 1.14
N LYS A 193 -5.10 -7.60 1.42
CA LYS A 193 -6.40 -7.09 1.84
C LYS A 193 -7.49 -7.16 0.75
N VAL A 194 -7.11 -7.36 -0.51
CA VAL A 194 -8.08 -7.68 -1.57
C VAL A 194 -8.69 -9.07 -1.30
N MET A 195 -7.86 -10.07 -0.96
CA MET A 195 -8.36 -11.39 -0.55
C MET A 195 -9.17 -11.31 0.76
N THR A 196 -8.75 -10.45 1.70
CA THR A 196 -9.46 -10.26 2.96
C THR A 196 -10.88 -9.77 2.74
N VAL A 197 -11.10 -8.73 1.93
CA VAL A 197 -12.45 -8.24 1.67
C VAL A 197 -13.26 -9.20 0.80
N LEU A 198 -12.62 -9.89 -0.15
CA LEU A 198 -13.27 -10.92 -0.97
C LEU A 198 -13.83 -12.05 -0.09
N VAL A 199 -13.00 -12.64 0.77
CA VAL A 199 -13.42 -13.71 1.66
C VAL A 199 -14.46 -13.21 2.66
N ALA A 200 -14.29 -12.02 3.22
CA ALA A 200 -15.27 -11.46 4.14
C ALA A 200 -16.62 -11.22 3.45
N SER A 201 -16.63 -10.69 2.22
CA SER A 201 -17.86 -10.50 1.46
C SER A 201 -18.55 -11.82 1.15
N ASP A 202 -17.80 -12.85 0.75
CA ASP A 202 -18.34 -14.19 0.46
C ASP A 202 -19.05 -14.84 1.67
N GLN A 203 -18.62 -14.49 2.89
CA GLN A 203 -19.21 -15.04 4.12
C GLN A 203 -20.43 -14.26 4.61
N LEU A 204 -20.72 -13.08 4.08
CA LEU A 204 -21.95 -12.36 4.40
C LEU A 204 -23.16 -13.09 3.79
N SER A 205 -24.12 -13.42 4.63
CA SER A 205 -25.38 -14.05 4.19
C SER A 205 -26.44 -13.04 3.72
N ASP A 206 -26.33 -11.79 4.19
CA ASP A 206 -27.22 -10.68 3.86
C ASP A 206 -26.42 -9.37 3.92
N ALA A 207 -26.60 -8.49 2.92
CA ALA A 207 -25.98 -7.18 2.88
C ALA A 207 -26.30 -6.31 4.13
N LYS A 208 -27.41 -6.57 4.81
CA LYS A 208 -27.77 -5.91 6.08
C LYS A 208 -26.75 -6.14 7.19
N GLN A 209 -25.94 -7.19 7.10
CA GLN A 209 -24.85 -7.43 8.05
C GLN A 209 -23.77 -6.33 7.99
N LEU A 210 -23.74 -5.50 6.96
CA LEU A 210 -22.90 -4.31 6.92
C LEU A 210 -23.29 -3.28 7.99
N ASP A 211 -24.52 -3.31 8.49
CA ASP A 211 -25.00 -2.49 9.61
C ASP A 211 -24.75 -3.10 10.99
N ASP A 212 -24.34 -4.36 11.04
CA ASP A 212 -23.98 -5.02 12.30
C ASP A 212 -22.88 -4.25 13.00
N ARG A 213 -22.83 -4.40 14.32
CA ARG A 213 -21.88 -3.69 15.16
C ARG A 213 -20.78 -4.64 15.65
N PHE A 214 -19.56 -4.21 15.48
CA PHE A 214 -18.37 -4.90 15.98
C PHE A 214 -17.64 -4.01 16.99
N THR A 215 -17.21 -4.58 18.10
CA THR A 215 -16.45 -3.86 19.13
C THR A 215 -14.98 -4.18 19.00
N ILE A 216 -14.18 -3.15 18.76
CA ILE A 216 -12.72 -3.27 18.63
C ILE A 216 -12.12 -3.79 19.93
N THR A 217 -11.38 -4.88 19.85
CA THR A 217 -10.71 -5.47 21.01
C THR A 217 -9.37 -4.79 21.29
N GLN A 218 -8.87 -4.93 22.53
CA GLN A 218 -7.54 -4.45 22.90
C GLN A 218 -6.45 -5.11 22.01
N ALA A 219 -6.62 -6.38 21.66
CA ALA A 219 -5.67 -7.11 20.83
C ALA A 219 -5.54 -6.48 19.43
N ILE A 220 -6.67 -6.07 18.83
CA ILE A 220 -6.70 -5.41 17.51
C ILE A 220 -5.98 -4.05 17.58
N GLU A 221 -6.32 -3.19 18.56
CA GLU A 221 -5.67 -1.89 18.69
C GLU A 221 -4.17 -2.03 18.92
N ALA A 222 -3.77 -2.87 19.89
CA ALA A 222 -2.37 -3.06 20.26
C ALA A 222 -1.53 -3.61 19.11
N PHE A 223 -2.05 -4.60 18.38
CA PHE A 223 -1.34 -5.24 17.27
C PHE A 223 -0.91 -4.25 16.20
N SER A 224 -1.82 -3.37 15.77
CA SER A 224 -1.55 -2.39 14.72
C SER A 224 -0.42 -1.44 15.09
N TYR A 225 -0.36 -1.02 16.35
CA TYR A 225 0.69 -0.12 16.85
C TYR A 225 2.02 -0.84 17.07
N GLU A 226 2.00 -2.06 17.63
CA GLU A 226 3.20 -2.84 17.91
C GLU A 226 3.98 -3.22 16.65
N HIS A 227 3.26 -3.50 15.56
CA HIS A 227 3.84 -3.90 14.28
C HIS A 227 4.03 -2.73 13.30
N GLY A 228 3.67 -1.51 13.68
CA GLY A 228 3.83 -0.31 12.82
C GLY A 228 2.99 -0.39 11.55
N CYS A 229 1.83 -1.04 11.62
CA CYS A 229 0.91 -1.17 10.49
C CYS A 229 0.15 0.14 10.24
N SER A 230 -0.30 0.35 9.00
CA SER A 230 -1.35 1.33 8.71
C SER A 230 -2.63 0.94 9.46
N ASN A 231 -3.35 1.91 9.99
CA ASN A 231 -4.59 1.69 10.73
C ASN A 231 -5.61 2.79 10.43
N VAL A 232 -6.87 2.51 10.71
CA VAL A 232 -7.95 3.50 10.70
C VAL A 232 -7.83 4.42 11.91
N GLY A 233 -7.42 3.87 13.04
CA GLY A 233 -7.32 4.55 14.32
C GLY A 233 -8.49 4.26 15.25
N PHE A 234 -9.20 3.16 15.05
CA PHE A 234 -10.21 2.70 16.00
C PHE A 234 -9.61 2.42 17.38
N SER A 235 -10.40 2.64 18.41
CA SER A 235 -9.97 2.49 19.79
C SER A 235 -10.51 1.21 20.42
N GLU A 236 -9.76 0.64 21.40
CA GLU A 236 -10.28 -0.45 22.25
C GLU A 236 -11.65 -0.11 22.82
N GLY A 237 -12.62 -1.01 22.63
CA GLY A 237 -14.00 -0.88 23.10
C GLY A 237 -14.87 0.06 22.26
N GLU A 238 -14.32 0.66 21.21
CA GLU A 238 -15.10 1.39 20.22
C GLU A 238 -15.96 0.42 19.42
N THR A 239 -17.23 0.76 19.22
CA THR A 239 -18.17 -0.08 18.48
C THR A 239 -18.48 0.59 17.15
N VAL A 240 -18.04 -0.05 16.07
CA VAL A 240 -18.14 0.43 14.69
C VAL A 240 -19.08 -0.44 13.86
N ARG A 241 -19.51 0.00 12.70
CA ARG A 241 -20.25 -0.84 11.75
C ARG A 241 -19.31 -1.80 11.04
N VAL A 242 -19.83 -2.94 10.60
CA VAL A 242 -19.09 -3.86 9.73
C VAL A 242 -18.69 -3.18 8.43
N ALA A 243 -19.55 -2.31 7.86
CA ALA A 243 -19.18 -1.47 6.72
C ALA A 243 -17.92 -0.62 6.99
N ASP A 244 -17.79 -0.03 8.19
CA ASP A 244 -16.59 0.75 8.56
C ASP A 244 -15.32 -0.10 8.53
N LEU A 245 -15.42 -1.41 8.85
CA LEU A 245 -14.31 -2.35 8.78
C LEU A 245 -13.93 -2.64 7.32
N PHE A 246 -14.88 -2.82 6.42
CA PHE A 246 -14.61 -3.02 4.98
C PHE A 246 -13.89 -1.81 4.38
N TYR A 247 -14.47 -0.61 4.51
CA TYR A 247 -13.84 0.61 4.00
C TYR A 247 -12.50 0.88 4.69
N GLY A 248 -12.40 0.66 6.00
CA GLY A 248 -11.18 0.80 6.77
C GLY A 248 -10.07 -0.15 6.33
N THR A 249 -10.41 -1.36 5.88
CA THR A 249 -9.46 -2.34 5.36
C THR A 249 -8.84 -1.87 4.04
N ILE A 250 -9.62 -1.27 3.16
CA ILE A 250 -9.19 -0.91 1.80
C ILE A 250 -8.58 0.51 1.75
N LEU A 251 -9.31 1.54 2.16
CA LEU A 251 -8.95 2.93 1.89
C LEU A 251 -7.63 3.35 2.55
N PRO A 252 -7.51 3.35 3.89
CA PRO A 252 -6.25 3.63 4.58
C PRO A 252 -5.37 2.39 4.72
N SER A 253 -5.82 1.22 4.20
CA SER A 253 -5.12 -0.05 4.42
C SER A 253 -5.06 -0.48 5.90
N GLY A 254 -6.10 -0.17 6.69
CA GLY A 254 -6.16 -0.38 8.13
C GLY A 254 -5.99 -1.84 8.55
N ALA A 255 -4.99 -2.12 9.39
CA ALA A 255 -4.80 -3.45 9.97
C ALA A 255 -5.82 -3.72 11.08
N ASP A 256 -6.18 -2.70 11.86
CA ASP A 256 -7.23 -2.74 12.86
C ASP A 256 -8.58 -3.12 12.25
N ALA A 257 -8.93 -2.52 11.13
CA ALA A 257 -10.15 -2.84 10.39
C ALA A 257 -10.11 -4.26 9.81
N ALA A 258 -9.00 -4.67 9.19
CA ALA A 258 -8.86 -6.01 8.60
C ALA A 258 -8.92 -7.12 9.66
N MET A 259 -8.30 -6.91 10.82
CA MET A 259 -8.39 -7.85 11.94
C MET A 259 -9.80 -7.89 12.54
N GLY A 260 -10.44 -6.71 12.70
CA GLY A 260 -11.83 -6.65 13.14
C GLY A 260 -12.77 -7.38 12.21
N LEU A 261 -12.54 -7.27 10.90
CA LEU A 261 -13.31 -8.00 9.88
C LEU A 261 -13.09 -9.52 10.00
N ALA A 262 -11.84 -9.95 10.19
CA ALA A 262 -11.51 -11.37 10.38
C ALA A 262 -12.16 -11.94 11.66
N GLU A 263 -12.11 -11.21 12.78
CA GLU A 263 -12.76 -11.63 14.02
C GLU A 263 -14.29 -11.63 13.89
N TYR A 264 -14.90 -10.65 13.20
CA TYR A 264 -16.35 -10.62 12.98
C TYR A 264 -16.81 -11.82 12.15
N ILE A 265 -16.09 -12.19 11.08
CA ILE A 265 -16.48 -13.25 10.15
C ILE A 265 -16.19 -14.65 10.73
N ALA A 266 -15.03 -14.87 11.32
CA ALA A 266 -14.54 -16.21 11.67
C ALA A 266 -14.27 -16.41 13.18
N GLY A 267 -14.41 -15.36 13.97
CA GLY A 267 -14.16 -15.41 15.41
C GLY A 267 -12.70 -15.14 15.81
N ASP A 268 -11.74 -15.43 14.90
CA ASP A 268 -10.32 -15.14 15.09
C ASP A 268 -9.59 -15.08 13.74
N GLN A 269 -8.36 -14.52 13.77
CA GLN A 269 -7.55 -14.39 12.54
C GLN A 269 -7.12 -15.75 11.95
N GLU A 270 -6.81 -16.75 12.76
CA GLU A 270 -6.35 -18.06 12.29
C GLU A 270 -7.45 -18.77 11.47
N SER A 271 -8.66 -18.80 12.02
CA SER A 271 -9.85 -19.32 11.33
C SER A 271 -10.15 -18.56 10.04
N PHE A 272 -9.98 -17.24 10.03
CA PHE A 272 -10.18 -16.43 8.84
C PHE A 272 -9.10 -16.70 7.77
N VAL A 273 -7.84 -16.85 8.15
CA VAL A 273 -6.73 -17.21 7.25
C VAL A 273 -6.97 -18.60 6.63
N ALA A 274 -7.54 -19.53 7.36
CA ALA A 274 -7.95 -20.82 6.78
C ALA A 274 -8.99 -20.64 5.66
N LEU A 275 -9.95 -19.70 5.80
CA LEU A 275 -10.89 -19.36 4.74
C LEU A 275 -10.18 -18.71 3.54
N MET A 276 -9.18 -17.81 3.77
CA MET A 276 -8.39 -17.22 2.69
C MET A 276 -7.65 -18.28 1.88
N ASN A 277 -6.99 -19.23 2.54
CA ASN A 277 -6.27 -20.30 1.84
C ASN A 277 -7.23 -21.28 1.14
N LYS A 278 -8.41 -21.56 1.71
CA LYS A 278 -9.47 -22.29 1.01
C LYS A 278 -9.92 -21.54 -0.25
N LYS A 279 -10.05 -20.22 -0.22
CA LYS A 279 -10.35 -19.43 -1.43
C LYS A 279 -9.23 -19.55 -2.47
N CYS A 280 -7.94 -19.64 -2.08
CA CYS A 280 -6.85 -19.92 -3.01
C CYS A 280 -7.03 -21.28 -3.70
N GLU A 281 -7.47 -22.31 -2.97
CA GLU A 281 -7.80 -23.63 -3.56
C GLU A 281 -8.96 -23.53 -4.57
N GLU A 282 -10.03 -22.79 -4.22
CA GLU A 282 -11.20 -22.56 -5.09
C GLU A 282 -10.81 -21.82 -6.37
N LEU A 283 -9.85 -20.87 -6.29
CA LEU A 283 -9.33 -20.12 -7.42
C LEU A 283 -8.23 -20.86 -8.20
N GLY A 284 -7.75 -22.00 -7.72
CA GLY A 284 -6.71 -22.79 -8.36
C GLY A 284 -5.31 -22.17 -8.28
N ILE A 285 -5.04 -21.36 -7.25
CA ILE A 285 -3.76 -20.65 -7.05
C ILE A 285 -3.00 -21.11 -5.78
N SER A 286 -3.47 -22.15 -5.10
CA SER A 286 -2.89 -22.63 -3.83
C SER A 286 -1.46 -23.16 -3.95
N ASP A 287 -0.99 -23.51 -5.15
CA ASP A 287 0.39 -23.96 -5.38
C ASP A 287 1.40 -22.80 -5.33
N SER A 288 0.97 -21.57 -5.61
CA SER A 288 1.82 -20.39 -5.74
C SER A 288 1.42 -19.22 -4.82
N THR A 289 0.30 -19.35 -4.09
CA THR A 289 -0.19 -18.36 -3.14
C THR A 289 -0.55 -19.02 -1.80
N HIS A 290 -0.04 -18.44 -0.71
CA HIS A 290 -0.37 -18.86 0.64
C HIS A 290 -0.38 -17.65 1.59
N PHE A 291 -1.40 -17.54 2.42
CA PHE A 291 -1.57 -16.48 3.40
C PHE A 291 -1.37 -17.00 4.82
N THR A 292 -0.69 -16.23 5.66
CA THR A 292 -0.51 -16.48 7.10
C THR A 292 -1.20 -15.47 7.98
N ASN A 293 -1.66 -14.37 7.39
CA ASN A 293 -2.39 -13.31 8.08
C ASN A 293 -3.32 -12.58 7.11
N CYS A 294 -4.31 -11.83 7.63
CA CYS A 294 -5.28 -11.09 6.83
C CYS A 294 -4.87 -9.65 6.49
N ILE A 295 -3.71 -9.20 6.91
CA ILE A 295 -3.27 -7.81 6.79
C ILE A 295 -2.09 -7.60 5.83
N GLY A 296 -1.32 -8.66 5.55
CA GLY A 296 -0.18 -8.62 4.64
C GLY A 296 1.13 -8.19 5.31
N ILE A 297 1.32 -8.43 6.61
CA ILE A 297 2.64 -8.31 7.23
C ILE A 297 3.53 -9.47 6.75
N TYR A 298 4.83 -9.21 6.77
CA TYR A 298 5.82 -10.18 6.32
C TYR A 298 5.83 -11.45 7.17
N ASP A 299 5.86 -12.57 6.48
CA ASP A 299 6.15 -13.91 6.98
C ASP A 299 6.72 -14.71 5.80
N ASP A 300 7.69 -15.59 6.03
CA ASP A 300 8.31 -16.40 4.98
C ASP A 300 7.30 -17.26 4.22
N ASN A 301 6.20 -17.64 4.86
CA ASN A 301 5.12 -18.43 4.28
C ASN A 301 3.94 -17.59 3.78
N HIS A 302 4.04 -16.26 3.84
CA HIS A 302 3.04 -15.34 3.31
C HIS A 302 3.46 -14.84 1.94
N TYR A 303 3.03 -15.49 0.88
CA TYR A 303 3.50 -15.21 -0.47
C TYR A 303 2.41 -15.34 -1.52
N SER A 304 2.64 -14.74 -2.68
CA SER A 304 1.81 -14.83 -3.87
C SER A 304 2.67 -14.59 -5.14
N THR A 305 2.02 -14.39 -6.28
CA THR A 305 2.63 -13.96 -7.54
C THR A 305 1.85 -12.79 -8.13
N ALA A 306 2.42 -12.06 -9.08
CA ALA A 306 1.67 -11.00 -9.77
C ALA A 306 0.48 -11.58 -10.56
N ALA A 307 0.64 -12.78 -11.10
CA ALA A 307 -0.41 -13.52 -11.80
C ALA A 307 -1.57 -13.90 -10.85
N ASP A 308 -1.26 -14.44 -9.68
CA ASP A 308 -2.29 -14.85 -8.72
C ASP A 308 -3.02 -13.66 -8.12
N MET A 309 -2.30 -12.56 -7.85
CA MET A 309 -2.94 -11.32 -7.41
C MET A 309 -3.89 -10.75 -8.46
N ALA A 310 -3.60 -10.94 -9.76
CA ALA A 310 -4.52 -10.58 -10.83
C ALA A 310 -5.78 -11.49 -10.82
N VAL A 311 -5.63 -12.79 -10.54
CA VAL A 311 -6.76 -13.72 -10.36
C VAL A 311 -7.63 -13.29 -9.18
N ILE A 312 -7.01 -12.96 -8.04
CA ILE A 312 -7.73 -12.50 -6.84
C ILE A 312 -8.50 -11.20 -7.12
N MET A 313 -7.86 -10.23 -7.80
CA MET A 313 -8.53 -8.98 -8.19
C MET A 313 -9.69 -9.23 -9.16
N ASN A 314 -9.51 -10.13 -10.13
CA ASN A 314 -10.58 -10.51 -11.07
C ASN A 314 -11.80 -11.10 -10.35
N GLU A 315 -11.57 -11.91 -9.33
CA GLU A 315 -12.68 -12.45 -8.55
C GLU A 315 -13.32 -11.37 -7.68
N ALA A 316 -12.53 -10.51 -7.06
CA ALA A 316 -13.04 -9.43 -6.22
C ALA A 316 -13.92 -8.44 -6.99
N ILE A 317 -13.58 -8.08 -8.23
CA ILE A 317 -14.40 -7.15 -9.03
C ILE A 317 -15.70 -7.77 -9.58
N LYS A 318 -15.86 -9.08 -9.54
CA LYS A 318 -17.11 -9.76 -9.85
C LYS A 318 -18.13 -9.67 -8.71
N ASP A 319 -17.67 -9.47 -7.49
CA ASP A 319 -18.53 -9.22 -6.33
C ASP A 319 -18.84 -7.71 -6.24
N PRO A 320 -20.12 -7.28 -6.38
CA PRO A 320 -20.49 -5.88 -6.32
C PRO A 320 -20.10 -5.18 -5.02
N LEU A 321 -20.14 -5.88 -3.87
CA LEU A 321 -19.70 -5.31 -2.59
C LEU A 321 -18.19 -5.09 -2.56
N CYS A 322 -17.40 -6.06 -3.02
CA CYS A 322 -15.96 -5.89 -3.11
C CYS A 322 -15.59 -4.75 -4.04
N LEU A 323 -16.26 -4.65 -5.20
CA LEU A 323 -16.03 -3.58 -6.16
C LEU A 323 -16.37 -2.22 -5.55
N GLU A 324 -17.48 -2.10 -4.82
CA GLU A 324 -17.86 -0.88 -4.10
C GLU A 324 -16.75 -0.43 -3.15
N PHE A 325 -16.28 -1.31 -2.26
CA PHE A 325 -15.24 -0.96 -1.29
C PHE A 325 -13.89 -0.64 -1.95
N LEU A 326 -13.51 -1.38 -3.00
CA LEU A 326 -12.25 -1.20 -3.71
C LEU A 326 -12.22 0.08 -4.55
N SER A 327 -13.38 0.51 -5.07
CA SER A 327 -13.52 1.69 -5.94
C SER A 327 -13.84 2.99 -5.18
N ALA A 328 -14.16 2.90 -3.90
CA ALA A 328 -14.44 4.09 -3.10
C ALA A 328 -13.21 4.99 -2.98
N HIS A 329 -13.37 6.29 -3.23
CA HIS A 329 -12.30 7.28 -3.12
C HIS A 329 -12.10 7.75 -1.70
N THR A 330 -13.20 8.06 -1.02
CA THR A 330 -13.22 8.44 0.39
C THR A 330 -14.43 7.82 1.08
N TYR A 331 -14.40 7.75 2.38
CA TYR A 331 -15.51 7.28 3.20
C TYR A 331 -15.38 7.88 4.60
N THR A 332 -16.49 8.30 5.21
CA THR A 332 -16.48 8.71 6.62
C THR A 332 -17.14 7.61 7.45
N THR A 333 -16.42 7.09 8.43
CA THR A 333 -16.95 6.03 9.31
C THR A 333 -18.16 6.52 10.08
N SER A 334 -18.96 5.59 10.60
CA SER A 334 -20.07 5.91 11.47
C SER A 334 -19.60 6.67 12.72
N SER A 335 -20.45 7.58 13.20
CA SER A 335 -20.22 8.26 14.47
C SER A 335 -20.17 7.25 15.62
N THR A 336 -19.14 7.40 16.45
CA THR A 336 -18.97 6.65 17.68
C THR A 336 -18.74 7.62 18.84
N TYR A 337 -18.64 7.10 20.04
CA TYR A 337 -18.30 7.97 21.17
C TYR A 337 -16.87 8.49 21.10
N ASP A 338 -15.93 7.68 20.60
CA ASP A 338 -14.52 8.06 20.48
C ASP A 338 -14.28 8.97 19.28
N HIS A 339 -15.09 8.84 18.23
CA HIS A 339 -15.07 9.63 17.00
C HIS A 339 -16.47 10.16 16.66
N PRO A 340 -16.94 11.25 17.33
CA PRO A 340 -18.31 11.77 17.15
C PRO A 340 -18.62 12.20 15.72
N ASP A 341 -17.63 12.67 14.97
CA ASP A 341 -17.76 13.10 13.57
C ASP A 341 -17.40 11.99 12.57
N GLY A 342 -17.12 10.76 13.06
CA GLY A 342 -16.52 9.70 12.26
C GLY A 342 -15.05 9.95 11.95
N ILE A 343 -14.45 9.05 11.18
CA ILE A 343 -13.08 9.16 10.69
C ILE A 343 -13.16 9.22 9.17
N MET A 344 -12.60 10.27 8.55
CA MET A 344 -12.53 10.38 7.09
C MET A 344 -11.38 9.51 6.57
N LEU A 345 -11.70 8.57 5.69
CA LEU A 345 -10.78 7.64 5.05
C LEU A 345 -10.59 8.02 3.57
N SER A 346 -9.43 7.75 3.03
CA SER A 346 -9.11 8.04 1.62
C SER A 346 -8.37 6.88 0.98
N ASN A 347 -8.74 6.54 -0.24
CA ASN A 347 -8.09 5.49 -1.03
C ASN A 347 -6.74 5.98 -1.56
N TRP A 348 -5.68 5.41 -1.03
CA TRP A 348 -4.32 5.80 -1.33
C TRP A 348 -3.89 5.55 -2.77
N PHE A 349 -4.41 4.50 -3.39
CA PHE A 349 -4.08 4.17 -4.76
C PHE A 349 -4.82 5.10 -5.73
N LEU A 350 -6.14 5.21 -5.61
CA LEU A 350 -6.97 5.97 -6.55
C LEU A 350 -6.59 7.44 -6.59
N ARG A 351 -6.49 8.12 -5.44
CA ARG A 351 -6.12 9.55 -5.38
C ARG A 351 -4.76 9.89 -6.00
N ARG A 352 -3.91 8.88 -6.22
CA ARG A 352 -2.59 9.07 -6.84
C ARG A 352 -2.54 8.77 -8.32
N ILE A 353 -3.47 7.95 -8.82
CA ILE A 353 -3.46 7.50 -10.20
C ILE A 353 -4.51 8.17 -11.06
N GLU A 354 -5.66 8.56 -10.49
CA GLU A 354 -6.84 9.03 -11.23
C GLU A 354 -6.60 10.26 -12.11
N ASP A 355 -5.72 11.17 -11.72
CA ASP A 355 -5.36 12.38 -12.46
C ASP A 355 -4.23 12.16 -13.48
N LYS A 356 -3.78 10.93 -13.66
CA LYS A 356 -2.61 10.61 -14.49
C LYS A 356 -2.95 9.83 -15.76
N GLN A 357 -4.22 9.51 -15.95
CA GLN A 357 -4.74 8.86 -17.18
C GLN A 357 -5.48 9.91 -18.00
N GLU A 358 -5.08 10.09 -19.28
CA GLU A 358 -5.77 10.98 -20.21
C GLU A 358 -6.98 10.33 -20.88
N THR A 359 -6.96 8.99 -21.00
CA THR A 359 -8.02 8.18 -21.60
C THR A 359 -8.28 6.96 -20.73
N GLY A 360 -9.51 6.48 -20.71
CA GLY A 360 -9.92 5.42 -19.82
C GLY A 360 -9.86 5.85 -18.35
N ARG A 361 -10.04 4.92 -17.45
CA ARG A 361 -9.94 5.17 -16.02
C ARG A 361 -9.48 3.94 -15.25
N VAL A 362 -8.75 4.14 -14.18
CA VAL A 362 -8.51 3.11 -13.17
C VAL A 362 -9.66 3.15 -12.18
N VAL A 363 -10.40 2.04 -12.11
CA VAL A 363 -11.66 1.94 -11.36
C VAL A 363 -11.41 1.64 -9.90
N CYS A 364 -10.50 0.70 -9.61
CA CYS A 364 -10.17 0.32 -8.25
C CYS A 364 -8.74 -0.20 -8.14
N GLY A 365 -8.22 -0.26 -6.91
CA GLY A 365 -6.89 -0.81 -6.69
C GLY A 365 -6.46 -0.80 -5.23
N LYS A 366 -5.38 -1.52 -4.98
CA LYS A 366 -4.76 -1.65 -3.67
C LYS A 366 -3.25 -1.62 -3.76
N THR A 367 -2.62 -0.77 -2.95
CA THR A 367 -1.17 -0.75 -2.78
C THR A 367 -0.72 -1.69 -1.66
N GLY A 368 0.55 -2.09 -1.69
CA GLY A 368 1.20 -2.81 -0.61
C GLY A 368 2.65 -2.35 -0.44
N PHE A 369 3.13 -2.43 0.78
CA PHE A 369 4.53 -2.20 1.11
C PHE A 369 4.90 -2.98 2.38
N VAL A 370 5.94 -3.77 2.29
CA VAL A 370 6.80 -4.21 3.39
C VAL A 370 8.24 -4.10 2.89
N LYS A 371 9.20 -4.09 3.80
CA LYS A 371 10.61 -3.93 3.43
C LYS A 371 11.07 -5.01 2.43
N GLU A 372 10.57 -6.22 2.59
CA GLU A 372 10.92 -7.41 1.80
C GLU A 372 10.25 -7.44 0.42
N SER A 373 9.06 -6.82 0.27
CA SER A 373 8.35 -6.72 -1.02
C SER A 373 8.66 -5.45 -1.78
N LEU A 374 9.26 -4.45 -1.13
CA LEU A 374 9.22 -3.07 -1.61
C LEU A 374 7.78 -2.63 -1.92
N ASN A 375 7.57 -1.76 -2.92
CA ASN A 375 6.23 -1.30 -3.24
C ASN A 375 5.58 -2.20 -4.30
N CYS A 376 4.32 -2.50 -4.09
CA CYS A 376 3.50 -3.29 -5.00
C CYS A 376 2.09 -2.70 -5.12
N ALA A 377 1.40 -3.04 -6.19
CA ALA A 377 0.01 -2.65 -6.38
C ALA A 377 -0.71 -3.65 -7.29
N VAL A 378 -2.03 -3.76 -7.09
CA VAL A 378 -2.95 -4.47 -7.99
C VAL A 378 -4.15 -3.57 -8.24
N SER A 379 -4.63 -3.51 -9.50
CA SER A 379 -5.72 -2.63 -9.87
C SER A 379 -6.52 -3.18 -11.05
N TYR A 380 -7.74 -2.66 -11.18
CA TYR A 380 -8.61 -2.84 -12.33
C TYR A 380 -8.90 -1.49 -12.97
N GLY A 381 -8.87 -1.46 -14.29
CA GLY A 381 -9.16 -0.27 -15.07
C GLY A 381 -9.90 -0.60 -16.37
N THR A 382 -10.55 0.41 -16.95
CA THR A 382 -11.33 0.28 -18.18
C THR A 382 -11.00 1.39 -19.16
N THR A 383 -11.02 1.07 -20.45
CA THR A 383 -11.10 2.07 -21.51
C THR A 383 -12.46 2.77 -21.51
N ASP A 384 -12.59 3.83 -22.29
CA ASP A 384 -13.85 4.60 -22.41
C ASP A 384 -14.98 3.78 -23.04
N ASP A 385 -14.66 2.74 -23.82
CA ASP A 385 -15.62 1.80 -24.39
C ASP A 385 -15.98 0.64 -23.45
N GLY A 386 -15.42 0.62 -22.23
CA GLY A 386 -15.70 -0.37 -21.20
C GLY A 386 -14.82 -1.63 -21.26
N THR A 387 -13.83 -1.69 -22.15
CA THR A 387 -12.89 -2.83 -22.16
C THR A 387 -12.08 -2.87 -20.88
N GLY A 388 -12.14 -3.97 -20.13
CA GLY A 388 -11.54 -4.13 -18.83
C GLY A 388 -10.13 -4.73 -18.85
N TYR A 389 -9.29 -4.26 -17.93
CA TYR A 389 -7.91 -4.75 -17.74
C TYR A 389 -7.58 -4.86 -16.26
N ILE A 390 -6.82 -5.90 -15.90
CA ILE A 390 -6.22 -6.02 -14.56
C ILE A 390 -4.73 -5.85 -14.69
N CYS A 391 -4.17 -5.00 -13.83
CA CYS A 391 -2.73 -4.76 -13.72
C CYS A 391 -2.25 -5.12 -12.32
N CYS A 392 -1.15 -5.88 -12.23
CA CYS A 392 -0.45 -6.10 -10.97
C CYS A 392 1.04 -5.87 -11.17
N THR A 393 1.65 -5.16 -10.21
CA THR A 393 3.10 -4.93 -10.17
C THR A 393 3.65 -5.21 -8.78
N GLY A 394 4.92 -5.59 -8.72
CA GLY A 394 5.61 -5.86 -7.46
C GLY A 394 7.10 -5.50 -7.53
N TYR A 395 7.70 -5.28 -6.35
CA TYR A 395 9.11 -4.99 -6.21
C TYR A 395 9.53 -3.67 -6.87
N ALA A 396 8.72 -2.61 -6.74
CA ALA A 396 9.08 -1.27 -7.17
C ALA A 396 9.86 -0.53 -6.06
N HIS A 397 10.92 0.20 -6.45
CA HIS A 397 11.82 0.89 -5.51
C HIS A 397 11.25 2.21 -4.94
N GLY A 398 9.97 2.50 -5.20
CA GLY A 398 9.30 3.67 -4.65
C GLY A 398 7.79 3.61 -4.82
N GLY A 399 7.04 4.20 -3.88
CA GLY A 399 5.58 4.20 -3.93
C GLY A 399 5.03 4.89 -5.17
N TRP A 400 5.61 6.02 -5.57
CA TRP A 400 5.27 6.71 -6.81
C TRP A 400 5.69 5.94 -8.06
N LYS A 401 6.81 5.19 -8.01
CA LYS A 401 7.24 4.34 -9.13
C LYS A 401 6.21 3.24 -9.40
N ALA A 402 5.71 2.57 -8.35
CA ALA A 402 4.63 1.60 -8.50
C ALA A 402 3.37 2.22 -9.14
N ILE A 403 3.00 3.46 -8.79
CA ILE A 403 1.89 4.17 -9.43
C ILE A 403 2.18 4.47 -10.90
N TYR A 404 3.35 5.02 -11.23
CA TYR A 404 3.72 5.33 -12.62
C TYR A 404 3.89 4.08 -13.48
N ASP A 405 4.31 2.95 -12.92
CA ASP A 405 4.33 1.68 -13.63
C ASP A 405 2.92 1.25 -14.06
N HIS A 406 1.92 1.40 -13.19
CA HIS A 406 0.52 1.18 -13.55
C HIS A 406 0.03 2.17 -14.62
N VAL A 407 0.36 3.48 -14.48
CA VAL A 407 0.04 4.49 -15.51
C VAL A 407 0.60 4.06 -16.87
N ASN A 408 1.87 3.71 -16.93
CA ASN A 408 2.54 3.34 -18.18
C ASN A 408 1.93 2.05 -18.79
N LEU A 409 1.67 1.04 -17.95
CA LEU A 409 1.07 -0.22 -18.41
C LEU A 409 -0.35 0.00 -18.94
N TYR A 410 -1.17 0.81 -18.27
CA TYR A 410 -2.52 1.12 -18.74
C TYR A 410 -2.51 2.01 -19.99
N THR A 411 -1.69 3.07 -20.03
CA THR A 411 -1.62 3.98 -21.19
C THR A 411 -1.34 3.23 -22.48
N LYS A 412 -0.49 2.21 -22.43
CA LYS A 412 -0.18 1.36 -23.58
C LYS A 412 -1.44 0.77 -24.25
N TYR A 413 -2.49 0.49 -23.45
CA TYR A 413 -3.71 -0.15 -23.93
C TYR A 413 -4.91 0.78 -23.92
N PHE A 414 -4.90 1.82 -23.09
CA PHE A 414 -5.96 2.83 -23.05
C PHE A 414 -5.81 3.86 -24.18
N ASP A 415 -4.56 4.24 -24.49
CA ASP A 415 -4.23 5.16 -25.57
C ASP A 415 -3.02 4.64 -26.39
N PRO A 416 -3.20 3.58 -27.19
CA PRO A 416 -2.10 3.04 -27.99
C PRO A 416 -1.48 4.04 -28.97
N ALA A 417 -2.24 5.06 -29.39
CA ALA A 417 -1.76 6.08 -30.33
C ALA A 417 -0.89 7.15 -29.64
N GLY A 418 -1.20 7.47 -28.38
CA GLY A 418 -0.44 8.41 -27.55
C GLY A 418 0.67 7.77 -26.73
N TYR A 419 0.70 6.45 -26.65
CA TYR A 419 1.68 5.74 -25.82
C TYR A 419 3.12 5.99 -26.30
N LYS A 420 3.97 6.34 -25.33
CA LYS A 420 5.42 6.40 -25.49
C LYS A 420 6.06 5.46 -24.49
N GLU A 421 6.88 4.57 -25.00
CA GLU A 421 7.60 3.65 -24.14
C GLU A 421 8.49 4.43 -23.15
N PRO A 422 8.36 4.17 -21.84
CA PRO A 422 9.18 4.84 -20.84
C PRO A 422 10.66 4.48 -21.04
N GLU A 423 11.53 5.49 -20.94
CA GLU A 423 12.96 5.30 -21.07
C GLU A 423 13.51 4.46 -19.89
N ALA A 424 14.41 3.54 -20.21
CA ALA A 424 15.15 2.83 -19.17
C ALA A 424 15.99 3.83 -18.36
N PRO A 425 16.10 3.65 -17.03
CA PRO A 425 16.99 4.48 -16.23
C PRO A 425 18.41 4.41 -16.82
N ALA A 426 19.08 5.57 -16.92
CA ALA A 426 20.46 5.63 -17.39
C ALA A 426 21.32 4.68 -16.56
N VAL A 427 21.97 3.72 -17.22
CA VAL A 427 22.96 2.87 -16.56
C VAL A 427 24.16 3.78 -16.29
N GLU A 428 24.40 4.14 -15.02
CA GLU A 428 25.68 4.70 -14.64
C GLU A 428 26.75 3.65 -14.96
N GLU A 429 27.49 3.88 -16.03
CA GLU A 429 28.70 3.13 -16.31
C GLU A 429 29.65 3.35 -15.12
N THR A 430 29.64 2.42 -14.17
CA THR A 430 30.74 2.32 -13.20
C THR A 430 31.97 1.98 -14.03
N GLY A 431 32.74 3.03 -14.35
CA GLY A 431 34.00 2.89 -15.08
C GLY A 431 35.01 2.08 -14.27
N GLU A 432 34.95 0.76 -14.36
CA GLU A 432 36.07 -0.08 -14.13
C GLU A 432 37.00 0.05 -15.36
N SER A 433 37.96 0.98 -15.27
CA SER A 433 39.09 0.97 -16.15
C SER A 433 39.83 -0.36 -15.91
N ALA A 434 39.73 -1.29 -16.86
CA ALA A 434 40.66 -2.38 -16.96
C ALA A 434 42.07 -1.77 -17.12
N GLY A 435 42.84 -1.77 -16.02
CA GLY A 435 44.25 -1.52 -16.05
C GLY A 435 44.93 -2.75 -16.67
N ASP A 436 45.33 -2.65 -17.93
CA ASP A 436 46.41 -3.48 -18.46
C ASP A 436 47.68 -3.14 -17.67
N ASP A 437 48.22 -4.14 -16.96
CA ASP A 437 49.63 -4.61 -16.97
C ASP A 437 49.82 -5.66 -15.88
#